data_066c603ebfbf164761f84765ed41680e
#
_entry.id   066c603ebfbf164761f84765ed41680e
#
_cell.length_a   1.000
_cell.length_b   1.000
_cell.length_c   1.000
_cell.angle_alpha   90.00
_cell.angle_beta   90.00
_cell.angle_gamma   90.00
#
_symmetry.space_group_name_H-M   'P 1'
#
loop_
_entity.id
_entity.type
_entity.pdbx_description
1 polymer ?
#
loop_
_entity_poly.entity_id
_entity_poly.type
_entity_poly.pdbx_seq_one_letter_code
_entity_poly.pdbx_strand_id
1 'polypeptide(L)'
;MKLFPHLALTAASLTISIATIDTQIASAAIVNYAFTVDSPTNKGKGFFSFDDSTFSNDSIPEALVKSLSFQFDGDSTIYTEKDAIAYPFFPVVLSTTYLTGKPTIGLSYSFYDKTNPAEPIVYEIVDNNFTILSGTSSNTEISFGSVTYSQIPEPATLGGTLLTFGLVFLGNKKSKSMKKSNL
;
A
#
# COMPACT_ATOMS: atom_id res chain seq x y z
N MET A 1 65.25 45.87 -8.92
CA MET A 1 64.27 45.15 -9.73
C MET A 1 63.75 44.02 -8.89
N LYS A 2 62.51 44.10 -8.41
CA LYS A 2 61.85 43.03 -7.62
C LYS A 2 60.78 42.42 -8.47
N LEU A 3 60.94 41.15 -8.82
CA LEU A 3 59.97 40.35 -9.56
C LEU A 3 58.87 39.89 -8.57
N PHE A 4 57.64 40.24 -8.86
CA PHE A 4 56.46 39.74 -8.16
C PHE A 4 56.07 38.36 -8.73
N PRO A 5 55.88 37.32 -7.96
CA PRO A 5 55.36 36.09 -8.48
C PRO A 5 53.83 36.24 -8.63
N HIS A 6 53.34 35.94 -9.83
CA HIS A 6 51.95 35.90 -10.15
C HIS A 6 51.29 34.75 -9.40
N LEU A 7 50.33 35.11 -8.55
CA LEU A 7 49.46 34.17 -7.85
C LEU A 7 48.48 33.60 -8.88
N ALA A 8 48.68 32.36 -9.31
CA ALA A 8 47.72 31.66 -10.16
C ALA A 8 46.51 31.30 -9.31
N LEU A 9 45.41 32.03 -9.53
CA LEU A 9 44.11 31.73 -8.93
C LEU A 9 43.48 30.57 -9.71
N THR A 10 43.64 29.34 -9.24
CA THR A 10 42.91 28.19 -9.78
C THR A 10 41.46 28.30 -9.34
N ALA A 11 40.63 28.77 -10.25
CA ALA A 11 39.17 28.65 -10.08
C ALA A 11 38.77 27.18 -10.17
N ALA A 12 38.48 26.58 -9.03
CA ALA A 12 37.84 25.28 -8.98
C ALA A 12 36.40 25.47 -9.48
N SER A 13 36.17 25.15 -10.75
CA SER A 13 34.83 25.04 -11.32
C SER A 13 34.11 23.87 -10.67
N LEU A 14 33.21 24.21 -9.75
CA LEU A 14 32.28 23.25 -9.20
C LEU A 14 31.27 22.86 -10.29
N THR A 15 31.56 21.83 -11.05
CA THR A 15 30.59 21.20 -11.94
C THR A 15 29.51 20.56 -11.06
N ILE A 16 28.42 21.29 -10.85
CA ILE A 16 27.18 20.72 -10.35
C ILE A 16 26.69 19.81 -11.47
N SER A 17 26.99 18.52 -11.36
CA SER A 17 26.32 17.50 -12.15
C SER A 17 24.84 17.56 -11.76
N ILE A 18 24.06 18.26 -12.56
CA ILE A 18 22.61 18.09 -12.53
C ILE A 18 22.41 16.63 -12.94
N ALA A 19 22.25 15.76 -11.96
CA ALA A 19 21.72 14.43 -12.21
C ALA A 19 20.44 14.68 -12.98
N THR A 20 20.41 14.32 -14.25
CA THR A 20 19.17 14.18 -14.99
C THR A 20 18.35 13.25 -14.16
N ILE A 21 17.33 13.81 -13.50
CA ILE A 21 16.28 13.01 -12.89
C ILE A 21 15.66 12.33 -14.11
N ASP A 22 16.13 11.11 -14.38
CA ASP A 22 15.38 10.23 -15.24
C ASP A 22 13.98 10.25 -14.65
N THR A 23 13.06 10.86 -15.35
CA THR A 23 11.66 10.68 -15.10
C THR A 23 11.39 9.21 -15.38
N GLN A 24 11.69 8.36 -14.41
CA GLN A 24 11.25 6.99 -14.43
C GLN A 24 9.74 7.11 -14.62
N ILE A 25 9.30 6.69 -15.80
CA ILE A 25 7.90 6.40 -16.05
C ILE A 25 7.46 5.65 -14.81
N ALA A 26 6.51 6.23 -14.07
CA ALA A 26 6.08 5.67 -12.81
C ALA A 26 5.76 4.18 -13.07
N SER A 27 6.66 3.32 -12.62
CA SER A 27 6.45 1.89 -12.73
C SER A 27 5.18 1.65 -11.92
N ALA A 28 4.21 0.99 -12.55
CA ALA A 28 2.98 0.59 -11.89
C ALA A 28 3.30 0.10 -10.48
N ALA A 29 2.93 0.88 -9.48
CA ALA A 29 3.25 0.54 -8.11
C ALA A 29 2.25 -0.48 -7.61
N ILE A 30 2.74 -1.65 -7.21
CA ILE A 30 1.92 -2.63 -6.50
C ILE A 30 1.68 -2.09 -5.10
N VAL A 31 0.47 -1.70 -4.81
CA VAL A 31 0.07 -1.17 -3.51
C VAL A 31 -0.50 -2.29 -2.65
N ASN A 32 -0.08 -2.33 -1.40
CA ASN A 32 -0.48 -3.36 -0.44
C ASN A 32 -1.32 -2.76 0.68
N TYR A 33 -2.43 -3.42 1.01
CA TYR A 33 -3.30 -3.05 2.12
C TYR A 33 -3.55 -4.23 3.05
N ALA A 34 -3.56 -3.96 4.34
CA ALA A 34 -4.18 -4.82 5.34
C ALA A 34 -5.62 -4.39 5.57
N PHE A 35 -6.50 -5.33 5.88
CA PHE A 35 -7.86 -5.03 6.28
C PHE A 35 -8.32 -5.91 7.45
N THR A 36 -9.28 -5.39 8.20
CA THR A 36 -9.87 -6.09 9.33
C THR A 36 -11.39 -6.04 9.20
N VAL A 37 -12.02 -7.20 9.35
CA VAL A 37 -13.47 -7.35 9.44
C VAL A 37 -13.86 -7.44 10.91
N ASP A 38 -14.86 -6.68 11.32
CA ASP A 38 -15.42 -6.71 12.67
C ASP A 38 -16.96 -6.74 12.60
N SER A 39 -17.54 -7.88 12.94
CA SER A 39 -18.98 -8.08 13.09
C SER A 39 -19.28 -8.75 14.42
N PRO A 40 -20.55 -8.75 14.88
CA PRO A 40 -20.94 -9.38 16.12
C PRO A 40 -20.62 -10.88 16.20
N THR A 41 -20.64 -11.57 15.06
CA THR A 41 -20.45 -13.03 14.96
C THR A 41 -19.11 -13.44 14.40
N ASN A 42 -18.51 -12.62 13.55
CA ASN A 42 -17.30 -12.96 12.80
C ASN A 42 -16.31 -11.80 12.83
N LYS A 43 -15.08 -12.10 13.21
CA LYS A 43 -13.93 -11.20 13.08
C LYS A 43 -12.89 -11.86 12.21
N GLY A 44 -12.11 -11.06 11.51
CA GLY A 44 -11.07 -11.62 10.65
C GLY A 44 -10.11 -10.56 10.15
N LYS A 45 -9.01 -11.01 9.58
CA LYS A 45 -7.93 -10.17 9.06
C LYS A 45 -7.49 -10.67 7.71
N GLY A 46 -7.10 -9.74 6.87
CA GLY A 46 -6.57 -10.06 5.57
C GLY A 46 -5.64 -8.99 5.02
N PHE A 47 -5.13 -9.28 3.86
CA PHE A 47 -4.38 -8.33 3.06
C PHE A 47 -4.70 -8.54 1.58
N PHE A 48 -4.54 -7.50 0.79
CA PHE A 48 -4.63 -7.56 -0.66
C PHE A 48 -3.62 -6.63 -1.31
N SER A 49 -3.33 -6.92 -2.56
CA SER A 49 -2.50 -6.07 -3.42
C SER A 49 -3.18 -5.80 -4.74
N PHE A 50 -2.91 -4.64 -5.30
CA PHE A 50 -3.39 -4.22 -6.61
C PHE A 50 -2.37 -3.28 -7.27
N ASP A 51 -2.57 -2.99 -8.54
CA ASP A 51 -1.77 -2.07 -9.32
C ASP A 51 -2.55 -0.75 -9.46
N ASP A 52 -2.06 0.31 -8.82
CA ASP A 52 -2.75 1.60 -8.79
C ASP A 52 -2.84 2.30 -10.16
N SER A 53 -1.98 1.90 -11.10
CA SER A 53 -2.03 2.41 -12.47
C SER A 53 -3.17 1.81 -13.31
N THR A 54 -3.84 0.77 -12.80
CA THR A 54 -4.89 0.02 -13.53
C THR A 54 -6.31 0.44 -13.19
N PHE A 55 -6.49 1.48 -12.38
CA PHE A 55 -7.84 1.99 -12.11
C PHE A 55 -8.57 2.37 -13.40
N SER A 56 -9.82 1.93 -13.49
CA SER A 56 -10.71 2.30 -14.60
C SER A 56 -11.02 3.81 -14.58
N ASN A 57 -11.50 4.32 -15.73
CA ASN A 57 -11.95 5.72 -15.83
C ASN A 57 -13.46 5.87 -15.57
N ASP A 58 -14.07 4.90 -14.91
CA ASP A 58 -15.49 4.92 -14.57
C ASP A 58 -15.80 5.92 -13.44
N SER A 59 -17.09 6.17 -13.22
CA SER A 59 -17.55 7.07 -12.15
C SER A 59 -17.09 6.63 -10.75
N ILE A 60 -16.95 5.33 -10.54
CA ILE A 60 -16.26 4.71 -9.41
C ILE A 60 -15.09 3.94 -10.01
N PRO A 61 -13.85 4.46 -9.91
CA PRO A 61 -12.70 3.76 -10.46
C PRO A 61 -12.46 2.43 -9.75
N GLU A 62 -12.20 1.39 -10.55
CA GLU A 62 -11.97 0.02 -10.07
C GLU A 62 -10.64 -0.51 -10.59
N ALA A 63 -9.94 -1.27 -9.75
CA ALA A 63 -8.73 -2.00 -10.11
C ALA A 63 -8.84 -3.46 -9.66
N LEU A 64 -8.42 -4.40 -10.50
CA LEU A 64 -8.42 -5.82 -10.13
C LEU A 64 -7.42 -6.10 -9.00
N VAL A 65 -7.84 -6.89 -8.02
CA VAL A 65 -6.96 -7.42 -6.98
C VAL A 65 -6.01 -8.46 -7.61
N LYS A 66 -4.72 -8.29 -7.38
CA LYS A 66 -3.68 -9.23 -7.87
C LYS A 66 -3.44 -10.40 -6.90
N SER A 67 -3.54 -10.12 -5.61
CA SER A 67 -3.46 -11.15 -4.58
C SER A 67 -4.32 -10.76 -3.38
N LEU A 68 -4.95 -11.75 -2.76
CA LEU A 68 -5.74 -11.58 -1.55
C LEU A 68 -5.51 -12.78 -0.64
N SER A 69 -5.47 -12.52 0.66
CA SER A 69 -5.53 -13.53 1.70
C SER A 69 -6.37 -13.00 2.83
N PHE A 70 -7.39 -13.76 3.23
CA PHE A 70 -8.28 -13.42 4.33
C PHE A 70 -8.54 -14.65 5.18
N GLN A 71 -8.65 -14.48 6.50
CA GLN A 71 -8.90 -15.53 7.45
C GLN A 71 -9.76 -15.00 8.59
N PHE A 72 -10.79 -15.77 8.98
CA PHE A 72 -11.55 -15.49 10.19
C PHE A 72 -10.76 -15.88 11.45
N ASP A 73 -10.94 -15.12 12.51
CA ASP A 73 -10.30 -15.40 13.80
C ASP A 73 -10.78 -16.75 14.35
N GLY A 74 -9.84 -17.61 14.69
CA GLY A 74 -10.12 -18.96 15.20
C GLY A 74 -10.41 -20.02 14.13
N ASP A 75 -10.45 -19.67 12.85
CA ASP A 75 -10.56 -20.61 11.73
C ASP A 75 -9.19 -20.77 11.05
N SER A 76 -8.91 -21.97 10.54
CA SER A 76 -7.72 -22.24 9.73
C SER A 76 -7.93 -22.04 8.23
N THR A 77 -9.16 -21.78 7.80
CA THR A 77 -9.53 -21.61 6.39
C THR A 77 -9.03 -20.27 5.87
N ILE A 78 -8.27 -20.34 4.78
CA ILE A 78 -7.80 -19.12 4.07
C ILE A 78 -8.64 -18.93 2.82
N TYR A 79 -9.12 -17.70 2.65
CA TYR A 79 -9.81 -17.24 1.46
C TYR A 79 -8.86 -16.38 0.62
N THR A 80 -8.88 -16.55 -0.70
CA THR A 80 -8.00 -15.90 -1.65
C THR A 80 -8.81 -15.18 -2.73
N GLU A 81 -8.17 -14.43 -3.62
CA GLU A 81 -8.83 -13.79 -4.76
C GLU A 81 -9.57 -14.81 -5.66
N LYS A 82 -9.10 -16.07 -5.69
CA LYS A 82 -9.69 -17.14 -6.51
C LYS A 82 -11.00 -17.66 -5.96
N ASP A 83 -11.29 -17.36 -4.71
CA ASP A 83 -12.53 -17.76 -4.05
C ASP A 83 -13.68 -16.78 -4.30
N ALA A 84 -13.41 -15.69 -5.00
CA ALA A 84 -14.44 -14.73 -5.41
C ALA A 84 -15.50 -15.41 -6.28
N ILE A 85 -16.78 -15.14 -5.99
CA ILE A 85 -17.92 -15.73 -6.69
C ILE A 85 -17.84 -15.46 -8.21
N ALA A 86 -17.33 -14.30 -8.61
CA ALA A 86 -17.20 -13.90 -10.01
C ALA A 86 -15.73 -13.83 -10.49
N TYR A 87 -14.85 -14.68 -9.94
CA TYR A 87 -13.48 -14.78 -10.47
C TYR A 87 -13.48 -15.15 -11.96
N PRO A 88 -12.62 -14.54 -12.83
CA PRO A 88 -11.52 -13.63 -12.53
C PRO A 88 -11.86 -12.13 -12.57
N PHE A 89 -13.12 -11.74 -12.67
CA PHE A 89 -13.54 -10.33 -12.75
C PHE A 89 -13.58 -9.66 -11.36
N PHE A 90 -13.62 -10.43 -10.31
CA PHE A 90 -13.57 -10.02 -8.91
C PHE A 90 -12.52 -10.85 -8.16
N PRO A 91 -11.99 -10.36 -7.02
CA PRO A 91 -12.33 -9.10 -6.33
C PRO A 91 -11.73 -7.87 -7.00
N VAL A 92 -12.34 -6.70 -6.74
CA VAL A 92 -11.83 -5.40 -7.19
C VAL A 92 -11.61 -4.46 -6.01
N VAL A 93 -10.71 -3.52 -6.22
CA VAL A 93 -10.48 -2.38 -5.31
C VAL A 93 -11.26 -1.20 -5.87
N LEU A 94 -12.02 -0.52 -5.02
CA LEU A 94 -12.79 0.67 -5.34
C LEU A 94 -12.04 1.91 -4.84
N SER A 95 -11.95 2.94 -5.65
CA SER A 95 -11.51 4.26 -5.21
C SER A 95 -12.73 5.12 -4.91
N THR A 96 -12.99 5.38 -3.61
CA THR A 96 -14.19 6.10 -3.17
C THR A 96 -13.94 7.59 -2.89
N THR A 97 -12.94 8.19 -3.54
CA THR A 97 -12.63 9.63 -3.46
C THR A 97 -13.86 10.51 -3.67
N TYR A 98 -14.77 10.03 -4.48
CA TYR A 98 -16.00 10.71 -4.88
C TYR A 98 -17.02 10.85 -3.73
N LEU A 99 -17.10 9.91 -2.77
CA LEU A 99 -18.07 9.96 -1.67
C LEU A 99 -17.64 10.84 -0.50
N THR A 100 -16.34 10.91 -0.25
CA THR A 100 -15.79 11.55 0.96
C THR A 100 -14.93 12.77 0.66
N GLY A 101 -14.60 13.03 -0.61
CA GLY A 101 -13.62 14.04 -1.03
C GLY A 101 -12.18 13.73 -0.61
N LYS A 102 -11.97 12.56 0.01
CA LYS A 102 -10.64 12.03 0.34
C LYS A 102 -10.44 10.70 -0.37
N PRO A 103 -9.25 10.43 -0.90
CA PRO A 103 -8.95 9.14 -1.51
C PRO A 103 -9.05 8.05 -0.43
N THR A 104 -10.10 7.29 -0.49
CA THR A 104 -10.30 6.08 0.34
C THR A 104 -10.32 4.87 -0.59
N ILE A 105 -9.70 3.80 -0.13
CA ILE A 105 -9.67 2.53 -0.83
C ILE A 105 -10.63 1.58 -0.13
N GLY A 106 -11.54 0.98 -0.89
CA GLY A 106 -12.44 -0.06 -0.45
C GLY A 106 -12.22 -1.34 -1.26
N LEU A 107 -12.58 -2.47 -0.70
CA LEU A 107 -12.56 -3.78 -1.36
C LEU A 107 -13.99 -4.17 -1.72
N SER A 108 -14.20 -4.72 -2.92
CA SER A 108 -15.43 -5.45 -3.29
C SER A 108 -15.06 -6.92 -3.47
N TYR A 109 -15.51 -7.76 -2.55
CA TYR A 109 -15.17 -9.17 -2.50
C TYR A 109 -16.31 -10.00 -1.92
N SER A 110 -16.88 -10.89 -2.74
CA SER A 110 -17.95 -11.81 -2.33
C SER A 110 -17.47 -13.25 -2.51
N PHE A 111 -17.65 -14.09 -1.49
CA PHE A 111 -17.16 -15.46 -1.47
C PHE A 111 -18.06 -16.37 -0.64
N TYR A 112 -18.07 -17.67 -0.95
CA TYR A 112 -18.81 -18.67 -0.20
C TYR A 112 -18.06 -19.15 1.03
N ASP A 113 -18.81 -19.51 2.08
CA ASP A 113 -18.28 -20.27 3.21
C ASP A 113 -17.79 -21.64 2.73
N LYS A 114 -16.49 -21.91 2.94
CA LYS A 114 -15.87 -23.21 2.62
C LYS A 114 -16.07 -24.25 3.71
N THR A 115 -16.46 -23.84 4.90
CA THR A 115 -16.54 -24.72 6.07
C THR A 115 -17.86 -25.49 6.12
N ASN A 116 -18.93 -24.94 5.52
CA ASN A 116 -20.25 -25.57 5.49
C ASN A 116 -20.89 -25.53 4.08
N PRO A 117 -20.45 -26.39 3.16
CA PRO A 117 -20.98 -26.38 1.79
C PRO A 117 -22.45 -26.82 1.68
N ALA A 118 -23.03 -27.44 2.73
CA ALA A 118 -24.43 -27.86 2.73
C ALA A 118 -25.41 -26.70 2.96
N GLU A 119 -24.97 -25.66 3.64
CA GLU A 119 -25.74 -24.45 3.87
C GLU A 119 -24.92 -23.27 3.34
N PRO A 120 -25.08 -22.91 2.07
CA PRO A 120 -24.24 -21.89 1.46
C PRO A 120 -24.46 -20.55 2.15
N ILE A 121 -23.45 -20.08 2.83
CA ILE A 121 -23.35 -18.72 3.36
C ILE A 121 -22.48 -17.93 2.38
N VAL A 122 -22.90 -16.71 2.06
CA VAL A 122 -22.12 -15.76 1.30
C VAL A 122 -21.61 -14.69 2.25
N TYR A 123 -20.32 -14.48 2.23
CA TYR A 123 -19.67 -13.34 2.83
C TYR A 123 -19.45 -12.28 1.77
N GLU A 124 -19.80 -11.04 2.08
CA GLU A 124 -19.67 -9.92 1.17
C GLU A 124 -18.97 -8.76 1.86
N ILE A 125 -17.92 -8.27 1.24
CA ILE A 125 -17.23 -7.03 1.58
C ILE A 125 -17.51 -6.04 0.45
N VAL A 126 -18.10 -4.90 0.78
CA VAL A 126 -18.28 -3.78 -0.15
C VAL A 126 -17.89 -2.49 0.57
N ASP A 127 -16.76 -1.93 0.16
CA ASP A 127 -16.16 -0.77 0.82
C ASP A 127 -15.98 -1.03 2.32
N ASN A 128 -16.55 -0.22 3.18
CA ASN A 128 -16.44 -0.34 4.64
C ASN A 128 -17.48 -1.29 5.27
N ASN A 129 -18.29 -1.94 4.46
CA ASN A 129 -19.35 -2.83 4.93
C ASN A 129 -18.96 -4.30 4.77
N PHE A 130 -19.26 -5.08 5.77
CA PHE A 130 -19.21 -6.53 5.75
C PHE A 130 -20.61 -7.09 5.99
N THR A 131 -21.09 -7.97 5.12
CA THR A 131 -22.43 -8.56 5.18
C THR A 131 -22.33 -10.07 5.11
N ILE A 132 -23.13 -10.75 5.92
CA ILE A 132 -23.31 -12.21 5.87
C ILE A 132 -24.71 -12.47 5.33
N LEU A 133 -24.79 -13.19 4.22
CA LEU A 133 -26.03 -13.50 3.52
C LEU A 133 -26.30 -14.99 3.57
N SER A 134 -27.57 -15.38 3.72
CA SER A 134 -27.99 -16.74 3.45
C SER A 134 -27.91 -17.01 1.95
N GLY A 135 -27.15 -18.00 1.54
CA GLY A 135 -27.02 -18.41 0.13
C GLY A 135 -28.22 -19.16 -0.43
N THR A 136 -29.31 -19.28 0.33
CA THR A 136 -30.58 -19.80 -0.17
C THR A 136 -31.35 -18.72 -0.96
N SER A 137 -32.32 -19.11 -1.76
CA SER A 137 -32.96 -18.34 -2.86
C SER A 137 -33.44 -16.92 -2.55
N SER A 138 -33.26 -16.36 -1.37
CA SER A 138 -33.68 -15.02 -0.99
C SER A 138 -32.55 -14.08 -0.53
N ASN A 139 -31.27 -14.51 -0.52
CA ASN A 139 -30.14 -13.68 -0.08
C ASN A 139 -30.47 -12.84 1.16
N THR A 140 -31.04 -13.48 2.19
CA THR A 140 -31.46 -12.79 3.40
C THR A 140 -30.20 -12.41 4.20
N GLU A 141 -30.09 -11.15 4.56
CA GLU A 141 -29.03 -10.68 5.44
C GLU A 141 -29.15 -11.32 6.81
N ILE A 142 -28.11 -12.00 7.26
CA ILE A 142 -28.02 -12.65 8.57
C ILE A 142 -27.35 -11.72 9.58
N SER A 143 -26.31 -11.02 9.16
CA SER A 143 -25.52 -10.14 10.01
C SER A 143 -24.76 -9.13 9.18
N PHE A 144 -24.41 -8.02 9.78
CA PHE A 144 -23.54 -7.00 9.17
C PHE A 144 -22.43 -6.57 10.14
N GLY A 145 -21.37 -6.01 9.58
CA GLY A 145 -20.21 -5.52 10.31
C GLY A 145 -19.50 -4.42 9.54
N SER A 146 -18.34 -4.06 10.00
CA SER A 146 -17.49 -3.04 9.38
C SER A 146 -16.19 -3.60 8.90
N VAL A 147 -15.60 -2.93 7.90
CA VAL A 147 -14.25 -3.21 7.39
C VAL A 147 -13.40 -1.97 7.54
N THR A 148 -12.19 -2.14 8.02
CA THR A 148 -11.20 -1.08 8.14
C THR A 148 -9.96 -1.44 7.33
N TYR A 149 -9.32 -0.43 6.72
CA TYR A 149 -8.18 -0.60 5.83
C TYR A 149 -6.97 0.17 6.34
N SER A 150 -5.79 -0.38 6.11
CA SER A 150 -4.50 0.26 6.41
C SER A 150 -3.50 -0.06 5.32
N GLN A 151 -2.94 0.97 4.69
CA GLN A 151 -1.88 0.78 3.70
C GLN A 151 -0.62 0.23 4.37
N ILE A 152 -0.03 -0.79 3.76
CA ILE A 152 1.25 -1.36 4.18
C ILE A 152 2.36 -0.61 3.45
N PRO A 153 3.27 0.09 4.16
CA PRO A 153 4.37 0.81 3.52
C PRO A 153 5.30 -0.14 2.77
N GLU A 154 5.76 0.28 1.59
CA GLU A 154 6.76 -0.49 0.86
C GLU A 154 8.10 -0.54 1.60
N PRO A 155 8.80 -1.68 1.60
CA PRO A 155 10.10 -1.83 2.29
C PRO A 155 11.17 -0.83 1.84
N ALA A 156 11.11 -0.36 0.59
CA ALA A 156 12.06 0.59 0.03
C ALA A 156 12.03 1.97 0.70
N THR A 157 10.88 2.40 1.22
CA THR A 157 10.74 3.70 1.90
C THR A 157 11.49 3.73 3.24
N LEU A 158 11.61 2.59 3.93
CA LEU A 158 12.37 2.48 5.17
C LEU A 158 13.89 2.48 4.93
N GLY A 159 14.35 1.90 3.82
CA GLY A 159 15.77 1.91 3.44
C GLY A 159 16.29 3.31 3.07
N GLY A 160 15.50 4.10 2.37
CA GLY A 160 15.87 5.46 1.97
C GLY A 160 16.00 6.43 3.14
N THR A 161 15.12 6.35 4.12
CA THR A 161 15.17 7.19 5.33
C THR A 161 16.34 6.85 6.23
N LEU A 162 16.70 5.58 6.37
CA LEU A 162 17.87 5.17 7.16
C LEU A 162 19.20 5.63 6.53
N LEU A 163 19.31 5.63 5.20
CA LEU A 163 20.50 6.10 4.51
C LEU A 163 20.68 7.62 4.65
N THR A 164 19.62 8.40 4.58
CA THR A 164 19.69 9.86 4.75
C THR A 164 20.06 10.25 6.18
N PHE A 165 19.50 9.62 7.19
CA PHE A 165 19.90 9.83 8.58
C PHE A 165 21.34 9.38 8.85
N GLY A 166 21.78 8.24 8.29
CA GLY A 166 23.13 7.74 8.42
C GLY A 166 24.18 8.70 7.87
N LEU A 167 23.97 9.31 6.72
CA LEU A 167 24.88 10.27 6.09
C LEU A 167 24.97 11.59 6.88
N VAL A 168 23.88 12.07 7.45
CA VAL A 168 23.87 13.27 8.30
C VAL A 168 24.68 13.05 9.58
N PHE A 169 24.59 11.88 10.20
CA PHE A 169 25.38 11.56 11.40
C PHE A 169 26.88 11.41 11.12
N LEU A 170 27.24 10.88 9.96
CA LEU A 170 28.66 10.75 9.56
C LEU A 170 29.28 12.09 9.18
N GLY A 171 28.51 12.99 8.56
CA GLY A 171 28.95 14.36 8.23
C GLY A 171 29.29 15.21 9.46
N ASN A 172 28.48 15.12 10.51
CA ASN A 172 28.68 15.89 11.73
C ASN A 172 29.86 15.43 12.59
N LYS A 173 30.29 14.16 12.49
CA LYS A 173 31.49 13.68 13.22
C LYS A 173 32.80 14.22 12.65
N LYS A 174 32.89 14.45 11.34
CA LYS A 174 34.12 14.99 10.72
C LYS A 174 34.36 16.47 11.05
N SER A 175 33.32 17.25 11.26
CA SER A 175 33.47 18.69 11.58
C SER A 175 34.04 18.96 12.96
N LYS A 176 33.90 18.05 13.92
CA LYS A 176 34.42 18.25 15.30
C LYS A 176 35.87 17.82 15.50
N SER A 177 36.46 17.07 14.54
CA SER A 177 37.84 16.58 14.66
C SER A 177 38.90 17.61 14.20
N MET A 178 38.53 18.62 13.39
CA MET A 178 39.49 19.61 12.88
C MET A 178 39.75 20.82 13.80
N LYS A 179 39.13 20.91 14.96
CA LYS A 179 39.27 22.05 15.87
C LYS A 179 40.20 21.85 17.05
N LYS A 180 40.97 20.72 17.12
CA LYS A 180 41.83 20.38 18.23
C LYS A 180 43.34 20.31 17.90
N SER A 181 43.80 20.88 16.79
CA SER A 181 45.21 20.85 16.42
C SER A 181 45.81 22.23 16.16
N ASN A 182 45.49 23.23 16.96
CA ASN A 182 46.27 24.48 17.03
C ASN A 182 46.17 25.02 18.47
N LEU A 183 47.09 24.55 19.31
CA LEU A 183 47.64 25.25 20.49
C LEU A 183 49.01 24.65 20.78
#